data_47a35d425cbde86e11ddf74e2c8a94bd
#
_entry.id   47a35d425cbde86e11ddf74e2c8a94bd
#
_cell.length_a   1.000
_cell.length_b   1.000
_cell.length_c   1.000
_cell.angle_alpha   90.00
_cell.angle_beta   90.00
_cell.angle_gamma   90.00
#
_symmetry.space_group_name_H-M   'P 1'
#
loop_
_entity.id
_entity.type
_entity.pdbx_description
1 polymer ?
#
loop_
_entity_poly.entity_id
_entity_poly.type
_entity_poly.pdbx_seq_one_letter_code
_entity_poly.pdbx_strand_id
1 'polypeptide(L)'
;MRRILVIVLLLASAGGIAWWMSRPKPIPVQLAEVSKGKVEASIANTRAGTVEACQRTKLSPIIGGRIVYLGVKEGDHVKKGQVLMRLWNDDQRAQTGVAQKQVETAGKRVGEICAMAANAKREADRMTRLRSKGFISEGAEDKARTEAESRQAACATAGAEVGQASAQVNLSSVQQGRTVLTAPFDGVVAEIVGELGEYTTPSPPGVATPPAIDLIDPSCLYVKAPMDEVDGPRMRPGQTARITLDAFHGKVFPAHVRRVAPYVQAVEKQARTVDVEADFDRPDDLAQMLVGYSADLEIVLESREQVLRVPTSALMEGGRVLRFNPASRTLEEVSLKTGIANWEYTEVLDGLKAGDRIVLSLEREGVKAGALVKPDDTPAGR
;
A
#
# COMPACT_ATOMS: atom_id res chain seq x y z
N MET A 1 -9.92 63.27 75.99
CA MET A 1 -8.87 62.29 75.71
C MET A 1 -9.39 60.87 75.46
N ARG A 2 -10.27 60.30 76.27
CA ARG A 2 -10.78 58.93 76.13
C ARG A 2 -11.52 58.65 74.79
N ARG A 3 -12.32 59.65 74.29
CA ARG A 3 -13.04 59.50 73.01
C ARG A 3 -12.14 59.55 71.75
N ILE A 4 -11.03 60.30 71.79
CA ILE A 4 -10.06 60.38 70.71
C ILE A 4 -9.28 59.05 70.59
N LEU A 5 -8.91 58.45 71.74
CA LEU A 5 -8.21 57.15 71.76
C LEU A 5 -9.06 56.00 71.15
N VAL A 6 -10.36 56.02 71.40
CA VAL A 6 -11.29 55.00 70.87
C VAL A 6 -11.42 55.15 69.34
N ILE A 7 -11.49 56.38 68.79
CA ILE A 7 -11.57 56.67 67.38
C ILE A 7 -10.29 56.22 66.67
N VAL A 8 -9.10 56.49 67.23
CA VAL A 8 -7.85 56.07 66.61
C VAL A 8 -7.70 54.53 66.61
N LEU A 9 -8.18 53.87 67.69
CA LEU A 9 -8.16 52.41 67.73
C LEU A 9 -9.11 51.76 66.73
N LEU A 10 -10.29 52.37 66.48
CA LEU A 10 -11.26 51.92 65.45
C LEU A 10 -10.73 52.14 64.04
N LEU A 11 -10.02 53.29 63.79
CA LEU A 11 -9.42 53.54 62.49
C LEU A 11 -8.22 52.59 62.23
N ALA A 12 -7.40 52.32 63.24
CA ALA A 12 -6.28 51.34 63.13
C ALA A 12 -6.81 49.89 62.91
N SER A 13 -7.89 49.50 63.57
CA SER A 13 -8.50 48.20 63.34
C SER A 13 -9.16 48.10 61.97
N ALA A 14 -9.88 49.13 61.51
CA ALA A 14 -10.45 49.17 60.17
C ALA A 14 -9.38 49.19 59.07
N GLY A 15 -8.26 49.93 59.26
CA GLY A 15 -7.11 49.88 58.40
C GLY A 15 -6.42 48.50 58.34
N GLY A 16 -6.30 47.85 59.50
CA GLY A 16 -5.75 46.49 59.61
C GLY A 16 -6.65 45.43 58.90
N ILE A 17 -7.98 45.54 59.06
CA ILE A 17 -8.93 44.68 58.41
C ILE A 17 -8.92 44.93 56.89
N ALA A 18 -8.92 46.18 56.45
CA ALA A 18 -8.86 46.52 55.02
C ALA A 18 -7.54 46.04 54.38
N TRP A 19 -6.41 46.19 55.11
CA TRP A 19 -5.11 45.63 54.65
C TRP A 19 -5.12 44.11 54.60
N TRP A 20 -5.74 43.43 55.56
CA TRP A 20 -5.85 41.96 55.55
C TRP A 20 -6.79 41.44 54.48
N MET A 21 -7.90 42.14 54.16
CA MET A 21 -8.84 41.85 53.08
C MET A 21 -8.28 42.13 51.70
N SER A 22 -7.35 43.09 51.59
CA SER A 22 -6.69 43.45 50.30
C SER A 22 -5.52 42.51 49.92
N ARG A 23 -5.16 41.54 50.78
CA ARG A 23 -4.11 40.62 50.44
C ARG A 23 -4.56 39.71 49.30
N PRO A 24 -3.77 39.59 48.19
CA PRO A 24 -4.10 38.73 47.10
C PRO A 24 -4.20 37.28 47.58
N LYS A 25 -5.33 36.67 47.38
CA LYS A 25 -5.53 35.24 47.68
C LYS A 25 -4.70 34.41 46.71
N PRO A 26 -3.96 33.38 47.21
CA PRO A 26 -3.18 32.52 46.32
C PRO A 26 -4.09 31.73 45.38
N ILE A 27 -3.83 31.78 44.09
CA ILE A 27 -4.59 31.08 43.04
C ILE A 27 -4.16 29.61 43.05
N PRO A 28 -5.08 28.64 43.13
CA PRO A 28 -4.71 27.23 43.01
C PRO A 28 -4.31 26.93 41.59
N VAL A 29 -3.12 26.33 41.36
CA VAL A 29 -2.59 25.98 40.03
C VAL A 29 -2.10 24.55 39.99
N GLN A 30 -2.36 23.89 38.86
CA GLN A 30 -1.78 22.57 38.60
C GLN A 30 -0.35 22.76 38.10
N LEU A 31 0.56 22.00 38.70
CA LEU A 31 1.98 22.04 38.38
C LEU A 31 2.42 20.74 37.72
N ALA A 32 3.28 20.82 36.71
CA ALA A 32 4.03 19.70 36.17
C ALA A 32 5.50 19.87 36.51
N GLU A 33 6.17 18.77 36.84
CA GLU A 33 7.60 18.73 37.06
C GLU A 33 8.34 18.53 35.74
N VAL A 34 9.35 19.33 35.47
CA VAL A 34 10.25 19.20 34.33
C VAL A 34 11.12 17.98 34.53
N SER A 35 10.95 16.97 33.67
CA SER A 35 11.63 15.68 33.77
C SER A 35 12.39 15.35 32.51
N LYS A 36 13.33 14.42 32.63
CA LYS A 36 13.95 13.82 31.45
C LYS A 36 13.09 12.67 30.92
N GLY A 37 12.96 12.58 29.59
CA GLY A 37 12.22 11.50 28.97
C GLY A 37 12.37 11.53 27.45
N LYS A 38 11.64 10.66 26.80
CA LYS A 38 11.57 10.58 25.34
C LYS A 38 10.65 11.67 24.79
N VAL A 39 11.09 12.33 23.74
CA VAL A 39 10.27 13.22 22.91
C VAL A 39 10.41 12.79 21.46
N GLU A 40 9.29 12.67 20.76
CA GLU A 40 9.24 12.31 19.34
C GLU A 40 8.52 13.41 18.58
N ALA A 41 9.10 13.79 17.45
CA ALA A 41 8.38 14.58 16.45
C ALA A 41 7.73 13.59 15.49
N SER A 42 6.43 13.62 15.37
CA SER A 42 5.67 12.74 14.49
C SER A 42 4.68 13.54 13.63
N ILE A 43 4.30 12.95 12.53
CA ILE A 43 3.25 13.44 11.64
C ILE A 43 2.23 12.33 11.42
N ALA A 44 0.97 12.70 11.32
CA ALA A 44 -0.13 11.76 11.07
C ALA A 44 -0.82 12.08 9.74
N ASN A 45 -1.52 11.08 9.20
CA ASN A 45 -2.32 11.24 7.99
C ASN A 45 -3.44 12.28 8.19
N THR A 46 -3.77 12.98 7.13
CA THR A 46 -4.82 14.01 7.13
C THR A 46 -6.22 13.44 6.96
N ARG A 47 -6.34 12.25 6.43
CA ARG A 47 -7.56 11.48 6.20
C ARG A 47 -7.26 10.01 6.40
N ALA A 48 -8.26 9.24 6.82
CA ALA A 48 -8.08 7.81 7.01
C ALA A 48 -7.42 7.15 5.79
N GLY A 49 -6.37 6.42 6.04
CA GLY A 49 -5.74 5.51 5.10
C GLY A 49 -6.52 4.21 4.99
N THR A 50 -6.03 3.29 4.19
CA THR A 50 -6.68 2.00 3.94
C THR A 50 -5.64 0.88 3.96
N VAL A 51 -6.02 -0.26 4.53
CA VAL A 51 -5.24 -1.49 4.41
C VAL A 51 -5.41 -2.04 3.00
N GLU A 52 -4.32 -2.21 2.29
CA GLU A 52 -4.28 -2.75 0.93
C GLU A 52 -3.45 -4.04 0.88
N ALA A 53 -3.76 -4.92 -0.07
CA ALA A 53 -2.95 -6.10 -0.34
C ALA A 53 -1.81 -5.77 -1.30
N CYS A 54 -0.63 -6.39 -1.11
CA CYS A 54 0.50 -6.24 -2.01
C CYS A 54 0.16 -6.70 -3.44
N GLN A 55 -0.69 -7.71 -3.56
CA GLN A 55 -1.22 -8.20 -4.84
C GLN A 55 -2.74 -8.24 -4.78
N ARG A 56 -3.37 -7.44 -5.62
CA ARG A 56 -4.81 -7.47 -5.88
C ARG A 56 -5.03 -7.31 -7.36
N THR A 57 -5.82 -8.18 -7.94
CA THR A 57 -6.10 -8.14 -9.37
C THR A 57 -7.58 -8.30 -9.64
N LYS A 58 -8.11 -7.34 -10.33
CA LYS A 58 -9.47 -7.34 -10.85
C LYS A 58 -9.47 -8.02 -12.21
N LEU A 59 -9.83 -9.30 -12.22
CA LEU A 59 -9.79 -10.17 -13.39
C LEU A 59 -11.04 -9.96 -14.25
N SER A 60 -10.83 -9.69 -15.52
CA SER A 60 -11.90 -9.65 -16.54
C SER A 60 -11.54 -10.59 -17.68
N PRO A 61 -12.52 -11.25 -18.32
CA PRO A 61 -12.26 -12.06 -19.50
C PRO A 61 -11.77 -11.17 -20.66
N ILE A 62 -10.89 -11.74 -21.49
CA ILE A 62 -10.33 -11.02 -22.67
C ILE A 62 -11.37 -10.89 -23.79
N ILE A 63 -12.30 -11.83 -23.85
CA ILE A 63 -13.42 -11.85 -24.80
C ILE A 63 -14.73 -11.99 -24.05
N GLY A 64 -15.81 -11.42 -24.59
CA GLY A 64 -17.17 -11.60 -24.03
C GLY A 64 -17.73 -12.98 -24.33
N GLY A 65 -18.60 -13.47 -23.43
CA GLY A 65 -19.26 -14.75 -23.59
C GLY A 65 -20.15 -15.11 -22.43
N ARG A 66 -20.96 -16.16 -22.60
CA ARG A 66 -21.81 -16.69 -21.54
C ARG A 66 -20.98 -17.55 -20.59
N ILE A 67 -21.15 -17.36 -19.29
CA ILE A 67 -20.51 -18.15 -18.23
C ILE A 67 -21.11 -19.56 -18.23
N VAL A 68 -20.30 -20.58 -18.50
CA VAL A 68 -20.72 -21.98 -18.48
C VAL A 68 -20.11 -22.78 -17.32
N TYR A 69 -19.13 -22.21 -16.67
CA TYR A 69 -18.50 -22.80 -15.51
C TYR A 69 -17.96 -21.71 -14.58
N LEU A 70 -18.32 -21.82 -13.31
CA LEU A 70 -17.81 -21.02 -12.21
C LEU A 70 -17.31 -21.98 -11.15
N GLY A 71 -15.99 -22.08 -11.01
CA GLY A 71 -15.32 -23.11 -10.17
C GLY A 71 -15.00 -22.66 -8.77
N VAL A 72 -15.40 -21.43 -8.40
CA VAL A 72 -15.06 -20.81 -7.12
C VAL A 72 -16.25 -19.99 -6.59
N LYS A 73 -16.23 -19.74 -5.27
CA LYS A 73 -17.13 -18.84 -4.55
C LYS A 73 -16.33 -17.75 -3.88
N GLU A 74 -17.01 -16.67 -3.49
CA GLU A 74 -16.42 -15.65 -2.65
C GLU A 74 -15.92 -16.23 -1.34
N GLY A 75 -14.72 -15.83 -0.94
CA GLY A 75 -14.01 -16.38 0.23
C GLY A 75 -13.16 -17.63 -0.06
N ASP A 76 -13.24 -18.24 -1.24
CA ASP A 76 -12.46 -19.42 -1.57
C ASP A 76 -10.97 -19.08 -1.76
N HIS A 77 -10.11 -19.96 -1.22
CA HIS A 77 -8.67 -19.92 -1.48
C HIS A 77 -8.36 -20.63 -2.79
N VAL A 78 -7.60 -19.96 -3.66
CA VAL A 78 -7.24 -20.46 -4.98
C VAL A 78 -5.73 -20.47 -5.18
N LYS A 79 -5.25 -21.39 -6.01
CA LYS A 79 -3.84 -21.50 -6.39
C LYS A 79 -3.61 -20.89 -7.77
N LYS A 80 -2.40 -20.40 -7.99
CA LYS A 80 -1.95 -19.92 -9.30
C LYS A 80 -2.23 -20.98 -10.39
N GLY A 81 -2.84 -20.53 -11.49
CA GLY A 81 -3.22 -21.40 -12.61
C GLY A 81 -4.54 -22.14 -12.43
N GLN A 82 -5.18 -22.07 -11.26
CA GLN A 82 -6.50 -22.67 -11.04
C GLN A 82 -7.53 -21.98 -11.94
N VAL A 83 -8.39 -22.78 -12.58
CA VAL A 83 -9.49 -22.26 -13.40
C VAL A 83 -10.58 -21.71 -12.49
N LEU A 84 -10.86 -20.44 -12.61
CA LEU A 84 -11.87 -19.73 -11.84
C LEU A 84 -13.23 -19.71 -12.57
N MET A 85 -13.19 -19.35 -13.85
CA MET A 85 -14.37 -19.19 -14.69
C MET A 85 -14.07 -19.68 -16.10
N ARG A 86 -15.08 -20.21 -16.80
CA ARG A 86 -14.99 -20.55 -18.22
C ARG A 86 -16.22 -20.05 -18.95
N LEU A 87 -15.96 -19.40 -20.06
CA LEU A 87 -17.00 -18.96 -20.98
C LEU A 87 -17.34 -20.07 -21.97
N TRP A 88 -18.53 -19.99 -22.56
CA TRP A 88 -18.92 -20.85 -23.66
C TRP A 88 -17.93 -20.75 -24.80
N ASN A 89 -17.42 -21.86 -25.28
CA ASN A 89 -16.31 -21.91 -26.25
C ASN A 89 -16.39 -23.14 -27.18
N ASP A 90 -17.59 -23.65 -27.44
CA ASP A 90 -17.76 -24.85 -28.26
C ASP A 90 -17.33 -24.60 -29.70
N ASP A 91 -17.53 -23.39 -30.24
CA ASP A 91 -17.06 -22.97 -31.57
C ASP A 91 -15.53 -22.91 -31.63
N GLN A 92 -14.84 -22.31 -30.66
CA GLN A 92 -13.37 -22.26 -30.59
C GLN A 92 -12.78 -23.67 -30.45
N ARG A 93 -13.45 -24.56 -29.67
CA ARG A 93 -13.06 -25.96 -29.53
C ARG A 93 -13.19 -26.70 -30.84
N ALA A 94 -14.31 -26.49 -31.55
CA ALA A 94 -14.52 -27.07 -32.88
C ALA A 94 -13.46 -26.60 -33.89
N GLN A 95 -13.13 -25.29 -33.91
CA GLN A 95 -12.07 -24.73 -34.74
C GLN A 95 -10.71 -25.35 -34.43
N THR A 96 -10.37 -25.53 -33.16
CA THR A 96 -9.13 -26.21 -32.76
C THR A 96 -9.11 -27.65 -33.24
N GLY A 97 -10.24 -28.36 -33.17
CA GLY A 97 -10.38 -29.70 -33.70
C GLY A 97 -10.17 -29.79 -35.23
N VAL A 98 -10.73 -28.83 -36.00
CA VAL A 98 -10.50 -28.74 -37.45
C VAL A 98 -9.01 -28.50 -37.74
N ALA A 99 -8.38 -27.55 -37.05
CA ALA A 99 -6.96 -27.27 -37.26
C ALA A 99 -6.06 -28.48 -36.93
N GLN A 100 -6.39 -29.26 -35.89
CA GLN A 100 -5.69 -30.50 -35.57
C GLN A 100 -5.81 -31.53 -36.71
N LYS A 101 -6.99 -31.67 -37.33
CA LYS A 101 -7.18 -32.56 -38.48
C LYS A 101 -6.41 -32.11 -39.70
N GLN A 102 -6.22 -30.80 -39.90
CA GLN A 102 -5.36 -30.27 -40.97
C GLN A 102 -3.90 -30.67 -40.76
N VAL A 103 -3.37 -30.63 -39.56
CA VAL A 103 -2.00 -31.13 -39.23
C VAL A 103 -1.89 -32.60 -39.57
N GLU A 104 -2.87 -33.43 -39.15
CA GLU A 104 -2.89 -34.87 -39.46
C GLU A 104 -2.86 -35.12 -40.96
N THR A 105 -3.68 -34.40 -41.75
CA THR A 105 -3.76 -34.54 -43.19
C THR A 105 -2.44 -34.11 -43.86
N ALA A 106 -1.90 -32.96 -43.48
CA ALA A 106 -0.59 -32.48 -43.98
C ALA A 106 0.54 -33.47 -43.67
N GLY A 107 0.53 -34.08 -42.46
CA GLY A 107 1.49 -35.12 -42.10
C GLY A 107 1.43 -36.37 -42.98
N LYS A 108 0.22 -36.84 -43.33
CA LYS A 108 0.07 -37.97 -44.25
C LYS A 108 0.57 -37.62 -45.66
N ARG A 109 0.32 -36.38 -46.15
CA ARG A 109 0.81 -35.89 -47.42
C ARG A 109 2.34 -35.80 -47.45
N VAL A 110 2.98 -35.38 -46.38
CA VAL A 110 4.45 -35.41 -46.27
C VAL A 110 4.97 -36.83 -46.45
N GLY A 111 4.36 -37.82 -45.77
CA GLY A 111 4.75 -39.21 -45.91
C GLY A 111 4.73 -39.71 -47.36
N GLU A 112 3.67 -39.39 -48.12
CA GLU A 112 3.50 -39.74 -49.52
C GLU A 112 4.58 -39.05 -50.39
N ILE A 113 4.70 -37.73 -50.32
CA ILE A 113 5.60 -36.95 -51.17
C ILE A 113 7.06 -37.27 -50.87
N CYS A 114 7.44 -37.46 -49.61
CA CYS A 114 8.80 -37.80 -49.22
C CYS A 114 9.18 -39.24 -49.58
N ALA A 115 8.20 -40.17 -49.64
CA ALA A 115 8.44 -41.51 -50.16
C ALA A 115 8.75 -41.47 -51.70
N MET A 116 8.03 -40.62 -52.46
CA MET A 116 8.32 -40.39 -53.89
C MET A 116 9.71 -39.76 -54.07
N ALA A 117 10.10 -38.78 -53.23
CA ALA A 117 11.43 -38.18 -53.26
C ALA A 117 12.57 -39.18 -52.98
N ALA A 118 12.34 -40.02 -51.97
CA ALA A 118 13.32 -41.08 -51.60
C ALA A 118 13.46 -42.10 -52.76
N ASN A 119 12.38 -42.42 -53.47
CA ASN A 119 12.44 -43.28 -54.63
C ASN A 119 13.20 -42.63 -55.80
N ALA A 120 12.93 -41.38 -56.15
CA ALA A 120 13.62 -40.63 -57.19
C ALA A 120 15.14 -40.50 -56.87
N LYS A 121 15.50 -40.28 -55.62
CA LYS A 121 16.88 -40.25 -55.18
C LYS A 121 17.62 -41.59 -55.39
N ARG A 122 16.98 -42.71 -55.03
CA ARG A 122 17.57 -44.04 -55.26
C ARG A 122 17.78 -44.30 -56.78
N GLU A 123 16.85 -43.83 -57.63
CA GLU A 123 16.98 -43.92 -59.07
C GLU A 123 18.13 -43.07 -59.58
N ALA A 124 18.24 -41.81 -59.19
CA ALA A 124 19.38 -40.95 -59.53
C ALA A 124 20.71 -41.59 -59.16
N ASP A 125 20.83 -42.08 -57.90
CA ASP A 125 22.03 -42.76 -57.39
C ASP A 125 22.37 -44.01 -58.24
N ARG A 126 21.40 -44.75 -58.77
CA ARG A 126 21.54 -45.89 -59.65
C ARG A 126 22.05 -45.43 -61.03
N MET A 127 21.49 -44.39 -61.61
CA MET A 127 21.89 -43.83 -62.89
C MET A 127 23.35 -43.31 -62.82
N THR A 128 23.75 -42.63 -61.75
CA THR A 128 25.12 -42.18 -61.56
C THR A 128 26.09 -43.36 -61.58
N ARG A 129 25.78 -44.49 -60.90
CA ARG A 129 26.59 -45.71 -60.94
C ARG A 129 26.65 -46.35 -62.34
N LEU A 130 25.57 -46.35 -63.12
CA LEU A 130 25.53 -46.87 -64.50
C LEU A 130 26.36 -45.99 -65.46
N ARG A 131 26.30 -44.67 -65.26
CA ARG A 131 27.09 -43.69 -66.05
C ARG A 131 28.59 -43.91 -65.81
N SER A 132 29.02 -44.10 -64.56
CA SER A 132 30.46 -44.36 -64.27
C SER A 132 30.98 -45.65 -64.90
N LYS A 133 30.09 -46.58 -65.28
CA LYS A 133 30.40 -47.82 -65.99
C LYS A 133 30.22 -47.73 -67.51
N GLY A 134 29.79 -46.53 -68.01
CA GLY A 134 29.58 -46.31 -69.41
C GLY A 134 28.29 -46.85 -70.02
N PHE A 135 27.28 -47.28 -69.22
CA PHE A 135 26.04 -47.93 -69.71
C PHE A 135 24.97 -46.94 -70.10
N ILE A 136 25.02 -45.66 -69.71
CA ILE A 136 24.01 -44.64 -70.03
C ILE A 136 24.66 -43.33 -70.50
N SER A 137 23.89 -42.45 -71.14
CA SER A 137 24.29 -41.12 -71.57
C SER A 137 24.31 -40.14 -70.40
N GLU A 138 25.07 -39.05 -70.50
CA GLU A 138 25.09 -37.95 -69.53
C GLU A 138 23.71 -37.30 -69.37
N GLY A 139 23.00 -37.06 -70.44
CA GLY A 139 21.63 -36.51 -70.37
C GLY A 139 20.64 -37.40 -69.65
N ALA A 140 20.82 -38.76 -69.62
CA ALA A 140 19.97 -39.64 -68.85
C ALA A 140 20.24 -39.54 -67.31
N GLU A 141 21.52 -39.40 -66.98
CA GLU A 141 21.92 -39.11 -65.58
C GLU A 141 21.37 -37.77 -65.09
N ASP A 142 21.62 -36.70 -65.86
CA ASP A 142 21.17 -35.34 -65.54
C ASP A 142 19.63 -35.26 -65.34
N LYS A 143 18.88 -35.94 -66.20
CA LYS A 143 17.41 -36.01 -66.05
C LYS A 143 16.99 -36.67 -64.74
N ALA A 144 17.61 -37.80 -64.36
CA ALA A 144 17.29 -38.50 -63.14
C ALA A 144 17.70 -37.67 -61.88
N ARG A 145 18.80 -36.95 -61.94
CA ARG A 145 19.28 -36.06 -60.87
C ARG A 145 18.32 -34.89 -60.68
N THR A 146 17.94 -34.19 -61.77
CA THR A 146 17.02 -33.08 -61.73
C THR A 146 15.64 -33.50 -61.20
N GLU A 147 15.15 -34.68 -61.58
CA GLU A 147 13.90 -35.22 -61.02
C GLU A 147 14.02 -35.48 -59.51
N ALA A 148 15.13 -36.07 -59.04
CA ALA A 148 15.37 -36.29 -57.63
C ALA A 148 15.45 -34.99 -56.82
N GLU A 149 16.11 -33.95 -57.35
CA GLU A 149 16.16 -32.62 -56.76
C GLU A 149 14.79 -31.97 -56.66
N SER A 150 14.00 -32.05 -57.76
CA SER A 150 12.63 -31.55 -57.80
C SER A 150 11.71 -32.24 -56.75
N ARG A 151 11.79 -33.58 -56.65
CA ARG A 151 11.05 -34.33 -55.66
C ARG A 151 11.48 -34.04 -54.24
N GLN A 152 12.79 -33.83 -54.01
CA GLN A 152 13.31 -33.44 -52.71
C GLN A 152 12.81 -32.06 -52.31
N ALA A 153 12.77 -31.09 -53.22
CA ALA A 153 12.20 -29.77 -52.99
C ALA A 153 10.68 -29.86 -52.67
N ALA A 154 9.91 -30.71 -53.39
CA ALA A 154 8.50 -30.94 -53.08
C ALA A 154 8.31 -31.54 -51.67
N CYS A 155 9.17 -32.50 -51.23
CA CYS A 155 9.14 -33.05 -49.87
C CYS A 155 9.40 -31.97 -48.85
N ALA A 156 10.37 -31.08 -49.07
CA ALA A 156 10.66 -29.96 -48.15
C ALA A 156 9.46 -28.99 -48.09
N THR A 157 8.83 -28.68 -49.17
CA THR A 157 7.61 -27.84 -49.23
C THR A 157 6.45 -28.47 -48.44
N ALA A 158 6.20 -29.78 -48.62
CA ALA A 158 5.18 -30.50 -47.86
C ALA A 158 5.49 -30.49 -46.36
N GLY A 159 6.76 -30.57 -45.95
CA GLY A 159 7.19 -30.39 -44.55
C GLY A 159 6.86 -29.00 -44.01
N ALA A 160 7.04 -27.95 -44.82
CA ALA A 160 6.68 -26.60 -44.42
C ALA A 160 5.15 -26.42 -44.27
N GLU A 161 4.31 -27.12 -45.07
CA GLU A 161 2.84 -27.13 -44.93
C GLU A 161 2.42 -27.71 -43.54
N VAL A 162 3.12 -28.70 -42.99
CA VAL A 162 2.87 -29.20 -41.63
C VAL A 162 3.18 -28.13 -40.59
N GLY A 163 4.27 -27.38 -40.77
CA GLY A 163 4.61 -26.23 -39.94
C GLY A 163 3.52 -25.17 -39.91
N GLN A 164 2.99 -24.82 -41.10
CA GLN A 164 1.88 -23.87 -41.26
C GLN A 164 0.61 -24.39 -40.56
N ALA A 165 0.22 -25.64 -40.77
CA ALA A 165 -0.94 -26.22 -40.11
C ALA A 165 -0.78 -26.27 -38.59
N SER A 166 0.43 -26.54 -38.05
CA SER A 166 0.74 -26.52 -36.61
C SER A 166 0.62 -25.10 -36.04
N ALA A 167 1.05 -24.08 -36.75
CA ALA A 167 0.87 -22.66 -36.36
C ALA A 167 -0.63 -22.32 -36.28
N GLN A 168 -1.47 -22.84 -37.16
CA GLN A 168 -2.94 -22.65 -37.11
C GLN A 168 -3.56 -23.31 -35.86
N VAL A 169 -3.08 -24.50 -35.44
CA VAL A 169 -3.50 -25.12 -34.16
C VAL A 169 -3.13 -24.22 -32.99
N ASN A 170 -1.92 -23.69 -32.96
CA ASN A 170 -1.50 -22.77 -31.91
C ASN A 170 -2.39 -21.53 -31.85
N LEU A 171 -2.70 -20.91 -32.98
CA LEU A 171 -3.62 -19.76 -33.04
C LEU A 171 -4.98 -20.09 -32.46
N SER A 172 -5.59 -21.23 -32.88
CA SER A 172 -6.90 -21.67 -32.42
C SER A 172 -6.89 -21.99 -30.91
N SER A 173 -5.81 -22.60 -30.42
CA SER A 173 -5.65 -22.92 -28.98
C SER A 173 -5.54 -21.67 -28.11
N VAL A 174 -4.82 -20.64 -28.58
CA VAL A 174 -4.73 -19.32 -27.89
C VAL A 174 -6.11 -18.65 -27.86
N GLN A 175 -6.86 -18.69 -28.96
CA GLN A 175 -8.23 -18.16 -29.01
C GLN A 175 -9.15 -18.88 -28.01
N GLN A 176 -9.07 -20.20 -27.93
CA GLN A 176 -9.78 -21.00 -26.94
C GLN A 176 -9.33 -20.67 -25.51
N GLY A 177 -8.04 -20.49 -25.27
CA GLY A 177 -7.49 -20.11 -23.96
C GLY A 177 -8.05 -18.80 -23.42
N ARG A 178 -8.39 -17.84 -24.30
CA ARG A 178 -8.99 -16.55 -23.92
C ARG A 178 -10.40 -16.67 -23.31
N THR A 179 -11.04 -17.83 -23.44
CA THR A 179 -12.33 -18.12 -22.83
C THR A 179 -12.23 -18.68 -21.43
N VAL A 180 -11.03 -18.90 -20.92
CA VAL A 180 -10.75 -19.47 -19.60
C VAL A 180 -10.06 -18.45 -18.72
N LEU A 181 -10.69 -18.10 -17.60
CA LEU A 181 -10.12 -17.19 -16.61
C LEU A 181 -9.44 -18.02 -15.53
N THR A 182 -8.14 -17.77 -15.32
CA THR A 182 -7.33 -18.47 -14.32
C THR A 182 -6.72 -17.51 -13.31
N ALA A 183 -6.44 -17.99 -12.09
CA ALA A 183 -5.77 -17.22 -11.07
C ALA A 183 -4.30 -16.94 -11.45
N PRO A 184 -3.85 -15.67 -11.47
CA PRO A 184 -2.46 -15.31 -11.78
C PRO A 184 -1.49 -15.57 -10.63
N PHE A 185 -1.99 -15.65 -9.38
CA PHE A 185 -1.25 -15.92 -8.15
C PHE A 185 -2.11 -16.68 -7.14
N ASP A 186 -1.52 -17.15 -6.06
CA ASP A 186 -2.23 -17.77 -4.94
C ASP A 186 -2.94 -16.68 -4.12
N GLY A 187 -4.22 -16.86 -3.82
CA GLY A 187 -4.98 -15.83 -3.13
C GLY A 187 -6.38 -16.24 -2.72
N VAL A 188 -7.16 -15.24 -2.31
CA VAL A 188 -8.57 -15.40 -1.92
C VAL A 188 -9.45 -14.64 -2.88
N VAL A 189 -10.55 -15.22 -3.28
CA VAL A 189 -11.58 -14.58 -4.10
C VAL A 189 -12.37 -13.61 -3.23
N ALA A 190 -12.24 -12.32 -3.50
CA ALA A 190 -12.90 -11.28 -2.73
C ALA A 190 -14.33 -11.03 -3.21
N GLU A 191 -14.55 -11.01 -4.53
CA GLU A 191 -15.82 -10.67 -5.15
C GLU A 191 -15.95 -11.39 -6.49
N ILE A 192 -17.15 -11.83 -6.81
CA ILE A 192 -17.50 -12.42 -8.11
C ILE A 192 -18.68 -11.63 -8.68
N VAL A 193 -18.51 -11.11 -9.89
CA VAL A 193 -19.57 -10.43 -10.63
C VAL A 193 -20.02 -11.32 -11.77
N GLY A 194 -21.30 -11.68 -11.76
CA GLY A 194 -21.94 -12.56 -12.74
C GLY A 194 -22.17 -13.99 -12.23
N GLU A 195 -23.22 -14.58 -12.72
CA GLU A 195 -23.67 -15.92 -12.35
C GLU A 195 -23.59 -16.91 -13.54
N LEU A 196 -23.73 -18.19 -13.22
CA LEU A 196 -23.75 -19.26 -14.22
C LEU A 196 -24.90 -19.01 -15.20
N GLY A 197 -24.58 -18.93 -16.49
CA GLY A 197 -25.55 -18.65 -17.57
C GLY A 197 -25.60 -17.20 -18.00
N GLU A 198 -25.08 -16.28 -17.21
CA GLU A 198 -25.01 -14.85 -17.57
C GLU A 198 -23.93 -14.57 -18.62
N TYR A 199 -24.07 -13.40 -19.27
CA TYR A 199 -23.13 -12.93 -20.26
C TYR A 199 -22.18 -11.92 -19.64
N THR A 200 -20.88 -12.20 -19.67
CA THR A 200 -19.83 -11.27 -19.24
C THR A 200 -19.14 -10.63 -20.45
N THR A 201 -18.74 -9.37 -20.27
CA THR A 201 -18.04 -8.59 -21.32
C THR A 201 -16.64 -8.23 -20.85
N PRO A 202 -15.65 -8.15 -21.76
CA PRO A 202 -14.35 -7.56 -21.43
C PRO A 202 -14.52 -6.10 -21.01
N SER A 203 -13.60 -5.60 -20.19
CA SER A 203 -13.53 -4.18 -19.86
C SER A 203 -12.89 -3.42 -21.02
N PRO A 204 -13.67 -2.67 -21.84
CA PRO A 204 -13.07 -1.89 -22.91
C PRO A 204 -12.29 -0.70 -22.35
N PRO A 205 -11.25 -0.21 -23.04
CA PRO A 205 -10.52 0.97 -22.64
C PRO A 205 -11.44 2.17 -22.40
N GLY A 206 -11.32 2.80 -21.22
CA GLY A 206 -12.10 4.00 -20.87
C GLY A 206 -13.52 3.75 -20.36
N VAL A 207 -13.96 2.51 -20.27
CA VAL A 207 -15.26 2.14 -19.67
C VAL A 207 -15.02 1.34 -18.40
N ALA A 208 -15.48 1.84 -17.26
CA ALA A 208 -15.41 1.13 -15.98
C ALA A 208 -16.49 0.03 -15.97
N THR A 209 -16.15 -1.16 -16.45
CA THR A 209 -17.00 -2.35 -16.27
C THR A 209 -16.58 -3.07 -15.00
N PRO A 210 -17.52 -3.61 -14.20
CA PRO A 210 -17.15 -4.43 -13.05
C PRO A 210 -16.26 -5.61 -13.49
N PRO A 211 -15.18 -5.89 -12.75
CA PRO A 211 -14.37 -7.09 -13.02
C PRO A 211 -15.20 -8.34 -12.75
N ALA A 212 -14.95 -9.41 -13.49
CA ALA A 212 -15.66 -10.65 -13.26
C ALA A 212 -15.26 -11.31 -11.93
N ILE A 213 -13.99 -11.22 -11.56
CA ILE A 213 -13.47 -11.77 -10.28
C ILE A 213 -12.42 -10.81 -9.72
N ASP A 214 -12.55 -10.46 -8.44
CA ASP A 214 -11.52 -9.74 -7.68
C ASP A 214 -10.73 -10.73 -6.83
N LEU A 215 -9.43 -10.84 -7.05
CA LEU A 215 -8.52 -11.75 -6.37
C LEU A 215 -7.51 -10.96 -5.54
N ILE A 216 -7.37 -11.33 -4.26
CA ILE A 216 -6.53 -10.67 -3.27
C ILE A 216 -5.54 -11.68 -2.69
N ASP A 217 -4.27 -11.27 -2.52
CA ASP A 217 -3.29 -12.00 -1.72
C ASP A 217 -3.29 -11.46 -0.27
N PRO A 218 -3.86 -12.20 0.70
CA PRO A 218 -3.90 -11.77 2.10
C PRO A 218 -2.57 -11.98 2.85
N SER A 219 -1.58 -12.60 2.25
CA SER A 219 -0.30 -12.91 2.91
C SER A 219 0.61 -11.69 3.08
N CYS A 220 0.36 -10.64 2.30
CA CYS A 220 1.11 -9.39 2.33
C CYS A 220 0.14 -8.21 2.31
N LEU A 221 0.07 -7.49 3.43
CA LEU A 221 -0.77 -6.30 3.59
C LEU A 221 0.09 -5.11 3.98
N TYR A 222 -0.29 -3.93 3.51
CA TYR A 222 0.31 -2.66 3.87
C TYR A 222 -0.77 -1.60 4.06
N VAL A 223 -0.43 -0.52 4.73
CA VAL A 223 -1.32 0.65 4.84
C VAL A 223 -0.92 1.69 3.81
N LYS A 224 -1.89 2.20 3.09
CA LYS A 224 -1.75 3.35 2.22
C LYS A 224 -2.51 4.52 2.82
N ALA A 225 -1.79 5.60 3.15
CA ALA A 225 -2.36 6.77 3.82
C ALA A 225 -1.97 8.07 3.12
N PRO A 226 -2.93 9.01 2.96
CA PRO A 226 -2.68 10.33 2.39
C PRO A 226 -2.11 11.27 3.46
N MET A 227 -0.85 11.68 3.30
CA MET A 227 -0.15 12.64 4.16
C MET A 227 -0.19 14.04 3.55
N ASP A 228 -0.06 15.08 4.36
CA ASP A 228 -0.02 16.45 3.88
C ASP A 228 1.19 16.71 2.97
N GLU A 229 1.00 17.47 1.88
CA GLU A 229 2.07 17.89 0.96
C GLU A 229 3.20 18.63 1.68
N VAL A 230 2.88 19.43 2.70
CA VAL A 230 3.84 20.24 3.47
C VAL A 230 4.87 19.36 4.19
N ASP A 231 4.46 18.16 4.61
CA ASP A 231 5.34 17.20 5.27
C ASP A 231 6.11 16.30 4.30
N GLY A 232 5.77 16.33 3.02
CA GLY A 232 6.40 15.52 1.96
C GLY A 232 7.93 15.49 2.00
N PRO A 233 8.63 16.65 2.08
CA PRO A 233 10.10 16.68 2.10
C PRO A 233 10.75 16.01 3.32
N ARG A 234 9.98 15.75 4.38
CA ARG A 234 10.44 15.17 5.65
C ARG A 234 10.25 13.67 5.71
N MET A 235 9.37 13.12 4.85
CA MET A 235 9.06 11.70 4.80
C MET A 235 10.07 10.92 3.96
N ARG A 236 10.55 9.79 4.48
CA ARG A 236 11.53 8.93 3.79
C ARG A 236 11.20 7.45 4.01
N PRO A 237 11.46 6.59 3.01
CA PRO A 237 11.42 5.15 3.22
C PRO A 237 12.34 4.71 4.37
N GLY A 238 11.90 3.73 5.15
CA GLY A 238 12.61 3.20 6.31
C GLY A 238 12.37 3.92 7.63
N GLN A 239 11.63 5.04 7.65
CA GLN A 239 11.26 5.70 8.91
C GLN A 239 10.31 4.80 9.71
N THR A 240 10.48 4.80 11.02
CA THR A 240 9.57 4.12 11.95
C THR A 240 8.18 4.75 11.87
N ALA A 241 7.16 3.91 11.85
CA ALA A 241 5.78 4.33 11.82
C ALA A 241 4.94 3.54 12.82
N ARG A 242 3.77 4.06 13.12
CA ARG A 242 2.74 3.42 13.93
C ARG A 242 1.44 3.41 13.16
N ILE A 243 0.78 2.27 13.13
CA ILE A 243 -0.51 2.12 12.50
C ILE A 243 -1.54 1.85 13.59
N THR A 244 -2.65 2.57 13.57
CA THR A 244 -3.84 2.25 14.34
C THR A 244 -4.99 1.96 13.39
N LEU A 245 -5.82 1.00 13.74
CA LEU A 245 -6.93 0.55 12.91
C LEU A 245 -8.23 0.73 13.69
N ASP A 246 -9.26 1.28 13.05
CA ASP A 246 -10.58 1.46 13.68
C ASP A 246 -11.19 0.15 14.17
N ALA A 247 -10.90 -0.95 13.45
CA ALA A 247 -11.35 -2.29 13.83
C ALA A 247 -10.70 -2.84 15.10
N PHE A 248 -9.55 -2.30 15.54
CA PHE A 248 -8.77 -2.79 16.68
C PHE A 248 -8.49 -1.68 17.69
N HIS A 249 -9.53 -1.22 18.39
CA HIS A 249 -9.45 -0.11 19.34
C HIS A 249 -8.33 -0.29 20.38
N GLY A 250 -7.50 0.73 20.50
CA GLY A 250 -6.42 0.78 21.49
C GLY A 250 -5.18 -0.08 21.17
N LYS A 251 -5.15 -0.77 20.05
CA LYS A 251 -3.97 -1.51 19.58
C LYS A 251 -3.17 -0.68 18.59
N VAL A 252 -1.88 -0.50 18.89
CA VAL A 252 -0.92 0.15 18.01
C VAL A 252 -0.04 -0.93 17.36
N PHE A 253 0.04 -0.90 16.04
CA PHE A 253 0.83 -1.83 15.25
C PHE A 253 2.14 -1.15 14.86
N PRO A 254 3.30 -1.69 15.24
CA PRO A 254 4.58 -1.18 14.78
C PRO A 254 4.71 -1.40 13.27
N ALA A 255 5.25 -0.40 12.60
CA ALA A 255 5.36 -0.35 11.14
C ALA A 255 6.57 0.47 10.72
N HIS A 256 6.89 0.41 9.44
CA HIS A 256 7.86 1.29 8.81
C HIS A 256 7.38 1.79 7.45
N VAL A 257 7.84 2.97 7.08
CA VAL A 257 7.53 3.55 5.77
C VAL A 257 8.20 2.72 4.67
N ARG A 258 7.37 2.10 3.84
CA ARG A 258 7.81 1.34 2.67
C ARG A 258 8.12 2.25 1.49
N ARG A 259 7.21 3.17 1.18
CA ARG A 259 7.28 4.04 0.03
C ARG A 259 6.58 5.37 0.26
N VAL A 260 7.16 6.43 -0.29
CA VAL A 260 6.52 7.74 -0.41
C VAL A 260 6.25 7.97 -1.90
N ALA A 261 5.04 8.35 -2.27
CA ALA A 261 4.69 8.61 -3.66
C ALA A 261 5.54 9.74 -4.23
N PRO A 262 6.06 9.64 -5.47
CA PRO A 262 6.89 10.67 -6.06
C PRO A 262 6.09 11.85 -6.66
N TYR A 263 4.79 11.92 -6.39
CA TYR A 263 3.90 12.95 -6.89
C TYR A 263 2.85 13.33 -5.85
N VAL A 264 2.35 14.55 -5.98
CA VAL A 264 1.27 15.09 -5.14
C VAL A 264 -0.07 14.81 -5.82
N GLN A 265 -1.02 14.29 -5.06
CA GLN A 265 -2.40 14.15 -5.51
C GLN A 265 -3.18 15.43 -5.19
N ALA A 266 -3.79 15.99 -6.23
CA ALA A 266 -4.69 17.14 -6.12
C ALA A 266 -6.11 16.68 -6.50
N VAL A 267 -6.96 16.49 -5.52
CA VAL A 267 -8.39 16.23 -5.73
C VAL A 267 -9.14 17.56 -5.56
N GLU A 268 -10.03 17.85 -6.48
CA GLU A 268 -10.79 19.11 -6.45
C GLU A 268 -11.51 19.29 -5.09
N LYS A 269 -11.37 20.49 -4.50
CA LYS A 269 -11.90 20.86 -3.17
C LYS A 269 -11.36 20.05 -1.97
N GLN A 270 -10.22 19.39 -2.11
CA GLN A 270 -9.55 18.67 -1.01
C GLN A 270 -8.11 19.18 -0.82
N ALA A 271 -7.56 18.95 0.38
CA ALA A 271 -6.17 19.20 0.65
C ALA A 271 -5.27 18.37 -0.28
N ARG A 272 -4.17 18.95 -0.72
CA ARG A 272 -3.15 18.25 -1.49
C ARG A 272 -2.41 17.26 -0.63
N THR A 273 -2.26 16.04 -1.10
CA THR A 273 -1.66 14.96 -0.33
C THR A 273 -0.62 14.18 -1.11
N VAL A 274 0.30 13.58 -0.39
CA VAL A 274 1.26 12.59 -0.88
C VAL A 274 0.91 11.25 -0.26
N ASP A 275 0.68 10.22 -1.08
CA ASP A 275 0.43 8.89 -0.58
C ASP A 275 1.70 8.28 0.01
N VAL A 276 1.57 7.77 1.22
CA VAL A 276 2.62 7.00 1.90
C VAL A 276 2.12 5.58 2.12
N GLU A 277 2.99 4.63 1.83
CA GLU A 277 2.77 3.21 2.10
C GLU A 277 3.64 2.78 3.29
N ALA A 278 3.07 2.05 4.22
CA ALA A 278 3.76 1.51 5.37
C ALA A 278 3.50 0.01 5.53
N ASP A 279 4.56 -0.75 5.73
CA ASP A 279 4.50 -2.18 6.02
C ASP A 279 4.41 -2.41 7.53
N PHE A 280 3.67 -3.45 7.93
CA PHE A 280 3.62 -3.92 9.31
C PHE A 280 4.91 -4.67 9.65
N ASP A 281 5.50 -4.40 10.82
CA ASP A 281 6.75 -5.03 11.23
C ASP A 281 6.58 -6.50 11.65
N ARG A 282 5.36 -6.89 12.05
CA ARG A 282 5.07 -8.23 12.56
C ARG A 282 4.08 -8.96 11.65
N PRO A 283 4.51 -10.05 10.99
CA PRO A 283 3.63 -10.85 10.11
C PRO A 283 2.41 -11.45 10.83
N ASP A 284 2.55 -11.78 12.13
CA ASP A 284 1.46 -12.37 12.91
C ASP A 284 0.26 -11.43 13.08
N ASP A 285 0.49 -10.13 12.99
CA ASP A 285 -0.58 -9.13 13.06
C ASP A 285 -1.49 -9.19 11.82
N LEU A 286 -1.01 -9.68 10.68
CA LEU A 286 -1.75 -9.71 9.41
C LEU A 286 -2.91 -10.72 9.39
N ALA A 287 -2.81 -11.80 10.17
CA ALA A 287 -3.76 -12.92 10.13
C ALA A 287 -5.23 -12.53 10.44
N GLN A 288 -5.44 -11.41 11.12
CA GLN A 288 -6.77 -10.92 11.50
C GLN A 288 -7.19 -9.66 10.74
N MET A 289 -6.36 -9.19 9.80
CA MET A 289 -6.63 -7.97 9.07
C MET A 289 -7.36 -8.27 7.76
N LEU A 290 -8.29 -7.39 7.43
CA LEU A 290 -8.98 -7.42 6.14
C LEU A 290 -8.55 -6.24 5.29
N VAL A 291 -8.39 -6.50 4.01
CA VAL A 291 -8.19 -5.44 3.00
C VAL A 291 -9.41 -4.52 3.02
N GLY A 292 -9.17 -3.21 3.04
CA GLY A 292 -10.22 -2.20 3.13
C GLY A 292 -10.46 -1.65 4.53
N TYR A 293 -9.82 -2.15 5.58
CA TYR A 293 -9.89 -1.53 6.90
C TYR A 293 -9.34 -0.11 6.89
N SER A 294 -10.03 0.80 7.60
CA SER A 294 -9.55 2.17 7.83
C SER A 294 -8.36 2.15 8.78
N ALA A 295 -7.35 2.93 8.46
CA ALA A 295 -6.10 2.99 9.19
C ALA A 295 -5.61 4.42 9.36
N ASP A 296 -5.11 4.73 10.54
CA ASP A 296 -4.31 5.92 10.79
C ASP A 296 -2.83 5.56 10.82
N LEU A 297 -2.04 6.34 10.11
CA LEU A 297 -0.59 6.19 10.00
C LEU A 297 0.10 7.38 10.66
N GLU A 298 0.90 7.12 11.68
CA GLU A 298 1.77 8.10 12.32
C GLU A 298 3.23 7.76 11.99
N ILE A 299 3.94 8.71 11.38
CA ILE A 299 5.35 8.56 11.00
C ILE A 299 6.20 9.32 12.01
N VAL A 300 7.18 8.65 12.61
CA VAL A 300 8.16 9.25 13.50
C VAL A 300 9.28 9.88 12.67
N LEU A 301 9.36 11.20 12.72
CA LEU A 301 10.37 11.95 11.96
C LEU A 301 11.71 11.99 12.71
N GLU A 302 11.63 12.24 14.03
CA GLU A 302 12.80 12.33 14.90
C GLU A 302 12.40 11.86 16.29
N SER A 303 13.29 11.11 16.95
CA SER A 303 13.11 10.63 18.32
C SER A 303 14.36 10.94 19.11
N ARG A 304 14.20 11.58 20.28
CA ARG A 304 15.28 11.88 21.22
C ARG A 304 14.98 11.27 22.57
N GLU A 305 15.86 10.44 23.04
CA GLU A 305 15.78 9.80 24.34
C GLU A 305 16.44 10.66 25.42
N GLN A 306 15.93 10.59 26.68
CA GLN A 306 16.54 11.22 27.81
C GLN A 306 16.77 12.74 27.72
N VAL A 307 15.95 13.45 26.94
CA VAL A 307 15.97 14.92 26.81
C VAL A 307 15.09 15.56 27.88
N LEU A 308 15.44 16.81 28.29
CA LEU A 308 14.59 17.58 29.16
C LEU A 308 13.31 17.95 28.43
N ARG A 309 12.16 17.67 29.04
CA ARG A 309 10.85 17.86 28.39
C ARG A 309 9.83 18.49 29.32
N VAL A 310 8.91 19.20 28.69
CA VAL A 310 7.75 19.81 29.34
C VAL A 310 6.47 19.40 28.60
N PRO A 311 5.33 19.26 29.30
CA PRO A 311 4.05 19.13 28.61
C PRO A 311 3.82 20.32 27.66
N THR A 312 3.45 20.02 26.41
CA THR A 312 3.23 21.04 25.39
C THR A 312 2.12 22.01 25.78
N SER A 313 1.12 21.55 26.56
CA SER A 313 0.05 22.38 27.12
C SER A 313 0.51 23.46 28.13
N ALA A 314 1.75 23.34 28.66
CA ALA A 314 2.32 24.36 29.54
C ALA A 314 3.02 25.51 28.79
N LEU A 315 3.17 25.40 27.46
CA LEU A 315 3.79 26.43 26.65
C LEU A 315 2.80 27.54 26.29
N MET A 316 3.23 28.77 26.48
CA MET A 316 2.57 29.97 25.99
C MET A 316 3.16 30.38 24.62
N GLU A 317 2.49 31.28 23.92
CA GLU A 317 2.96 31.86 22.67
C GLU A 317 4.39 32.43 22.81
N GLY A 318 5.24 32.16 21.81
CA GLY A 318 6.63 32.59 21.82
C GLY A 318 7.57 31.71 22.67
N GLY A 319 7.17 30.47 22.99
CA GLY A 319 8.04 29.51 23.71
C GLY A 319 8.31 29.91 25.15
N ARG A 320 7.33 30.45 25.85
CA ARG A 320 7.42 30.88 27.24
C ARG A 320 6.62 29.96 28.15
N VAL A 321 7.05 29.84 29.41
CA VAL A 321 6.34 29.08 30.46
C VAL A 321 6.29 29.87 31.76
N LEU A 322 5.34 29.55 32.61
CA LEU A 322 5.28 30.07 33.98
C LEU A 322 5.90 29.05 34.94
N ARG A 323 7.11 29.36 35.45
CA ARG A 323 7.81 28.56 36.44
C ARG A 323 7.34 28.97 37.83
N PHE A 324 7.05 28.00 38.67
CA PHE A 324 6.72 28.21 40.07
C PHE A 324 8.00 28.37 40.93
N ASN A 325 8.10 29.50 41.64
CA ASN A 325 9.14 29.73 42.60
C ASN A 325 8.64 29.33 44.00
N PRO A 326 9.18 28.24 44.62
CA PRO A 326 8.69 27.74 45.90
C PRO A 326 9.01 28.70 47.08
N ALA A 327 10.06 29.52 47.00
CA ALA A 327 10.45 30.43 48.05
C ALA A 327 9.50 31.64 48.17
N SER A 328 9.10 32.23 47.06
CA SER A 328 8.19 33.37 47.00
C SER A 328 6.73 32.99 46.80
N ARG A 329 6.45 31.73 46.40
CA ARG A 329 5.14 31.23 45.96
C ARG A 329 4.56 32.01 44.80
N THR A 330 5.41 32.57 43.97
CA THR A 330 5.01 33.35 42.79
C THR A 330 5.39 32.64 41.50
N LEU A 331 4.77 33.09 40.40
CA LEU A 331 5.07 32.62 39.08
C LEU A 331 6.10 33.52 38.39
N GLU A 332 7.11 32.93 37.81
CA GLU A 332 8.12 33.59 37.00
C GLU A 332 7.96 33.21 35.52
N GLU A 333 7.93 34.19 34.65
CA GLU A 333 7.92 33.94 33.22
C GLU A 333 9.35 33.63 32.74
N VAL A 334 9.50 32.47 32.08
CA VAL A 334 10.79 32.00 31.58
C VAL A 334 10.64 31.73 30.07
N SER A 335 11.53 32.33 29.29
CA SER A 335 11.63 32.06 27.84
C SER A 335 12.47 30.80 27.63
N LEU A 336 11.97 29.87 26.81
CA LEU A 336 12.62 28.62 26.50
C LEU A 336 13.20 28.60 25.09
N LYS A 337 14.32 27.91 24.93
CA LYS A 337 14.72 27.39 23.63
C LYS A 337 14.17 25.98 23.51
N THR A 338 13.24 25.80 22.62
CA THR A 338 12.59 24.50 22.39
C THR A 338 13.28 23.73 21.26
N GLY A 339 13.26 22.41 21.34
CA GLY A 339 13.71 21.50 20.30
C GLY A 339 12.54 20.85 19.59
N ILE A 340 12.58 19.50 19.46
CA ILE A 340 11.46 18.74 18.87
C ILE A 340 10.26 18.75 19.80
N ALA A 341 9.07 18.69 19.20
CA ALA A 341 7.80 18.74 19.93
C ALA A 341 6.76 17.84 19.28
N ASN A 342 5.84 17.36 20.11
CA ASN A 342 4.58 16.78 19.68
C ASN A 342 3.41 17.35 20.51
N TRP A 343 2.22 16.77 20.36
CA TRP A 343 1.04 17.23 21.08
C TRP A 343 1.13 17.02 22.61
N GLU A 344 1.95 16.07 23.08
CA GLU A 344 2.08 15.72 24.50
C GLU A 344 3.25 16.43 25.17
N TYR A 345 4.44 16.39 24.56
CA TYR A 345 5.68 16.96 25.12
C TYR A 345 6.46 17.79 24.12
N THR A 346 7.13 18.81 24.65
CA THR A 346 8.11 19.64 23.93
C THR A 346 9.47 19.52 24.62
N GLU A 347 10.51 19.28 23.82
CA GLU A 347 11.91 19.28 24.26
C GLU A 347 12.34 20.69 24.66
N VAL A 348 13.06 20.79 25.80
CA VAL A 348 13.67 22.02 26.27
C VAL A 348 15.17 21.93 26.11
N LEU A 349 15.73 22.79 25.25
CA LEU A 349 17.18 22.90 25.03
C LEU A 349 17.85 23.83 26.06
N ASP A 350 17.12 24.89 26.47
CA ASP A 350 17.62 25.87 27.43
C ASP A 350 16.46 26.61 28.10
N GLY A 351 16.69 27.12 29.32
CA GLY A 351 15.74 27.92 30.10
C GLY A 351 15.20 27.27 31.36
N LEU A 352 15.19 25.93 31.45
CA LEU A 352 14.74 25.20 32.66
C LEU A 352 15.73 24.12 33.04
N LYS A 353 15.57 23.63 34.29
CA LYS A 353 16.33 22.51 34.84
C LYS A 353 15.40 21.36 35.26
N ALA A 354 15.92 20.14 35.27
CA ALA A 354 15.18 19.01 35.82
C ALA A 354 14.78 19.30 37.28
N GLY A 355 13.52 19.02 37.64
CA GLY A 355 12.93 19.32 38.91
C GLY A 355 12.26 20.69 39.03
N ASP A 356 12.43 21.59 38.06
CA ASP A 356 11.63 22.82 38.00
C ASP A 356 10.15 22.48 37.90
N ARG A 357 9.29 23.30 38.49
CA ARG A 357 7.83 23.14 38.41
C ARG A 357 7.23 24.22 37.55
N ILE A 358 6.43 23.83 36.56
CA ILE A 358 5.76 24.75 35.62
C ILE A 358 4.25 24.60 35.71
N VAL A 359 3.52 25.66 35.37
CA VAL A 359 2.06 25.70 35.45
C VAL A 359 1.45 25.06 34.22
N LEU A 360 0.47 24.16 34.44
CA LEU A 360 -0.37 23.58 33.38
C LEU A 360 -1.67 24.37 33.19
N SER A 361 -2.25 24.90 34.25
CA SER A 361 -3.54 25.57 34.26
C SER A 361 -3.42 27.06 33.85
N LEU A 362 -2.94 27.32 32.65
CA LEU A 362 -2.70 28.67 32.11
C LEU A 362 -4.00 29.48 31.92
N GLU A 363 -5.13 28.79 31.69
CA GLU A 363 -6.44 29.40 31.41
C GLU A 363 -7.15 29.95 32.65
N ARG A 364 -6.65 29.67 33.84
CA ARG A 364 -7.29 30.15 35.09
C ARG A 364 -7.11 31.67 35.22
N GLU A 365 -8.21 32.34 35.56
CA GLU A 365 -8.22 33.78 35.77
C GLU A 365 -7.19 34.23 36.83
N GLY A 366 -6.35 35.20 36.47
CA GLY A 366 -5.32 35.74 37.32
C GLY A 366 -3.98 35.02 37.27
N VAL A 367 -3.81 33.93 36.54
CA VAL A 367 -2.55 33.23 36.32
C VAL A 367 -1.68 34.02 35.34
N LYS A 368 -0.67 34.71 35.86
CA LYS A 368 0.33 35.53 35.15
C LYS A 368 1.62 35.65 35.94
N ALA A 369 2.64 36.15 35.28
CA ALA A 369 3.93 36.45 35.96
C ALA A 369 3.70 37.33 37.18
N GLY A 370 4.34 37.00 38.30
CA GLY A 370 4.19 37.70 39.60
C GLY A 370 2.96 37.30 40.43
N ALA A 371 2.05 36.48 39.92
CA ALA A 371 0.87 36.03 40.65
C ALA A 371 1.26 35.14 41.84
N LEU A 372 0.62 35.34 42.99
CA LEU A 372 0.75 34.49 44.16
C LEU A 372 -0.10 33.22 43.97
N VAL A 373 0.53 32.06 44.02
CA VAL A 373 -0.13 30.80 43.74
C VAL A 373 0.11 29.74 44.81
N LYS A 374 -0.76 28.76 44.87
CA LYS A 374 -0.55 27.55 45.67
C LYS A 374 -0.70 26.31 44.78
N PRO A 375 0.11 25.28 44.96
CA PRO A 375 -0.07 24.01 44.27
C PRO A 375 -1.46 23.44 44.54
N ASP A 376 -2.11 22.95 43.48
CA ASP A 376 -3.37 22.22 43.56
C ASP A 376 -3.04 20.77 43.18
N ASP A 377 -3.00 19.90 44.21
CA ASP A 377 -2.63 18.49 44.05
C ASP A 377 -3.81 17.64 43.48
N THR A 378 -4.88 18.27 43.03
CA THR A 378 -5.98 17.56 42.40
C THR A 378 -5.51 17.04 41.04
N PRO A 379 -5.56 15.71 40.77
CA PRO A 379 -5.14 15.17 39.50
C PRO A 379 -5.97 15.80 38.39
N ALA A 380 -5.29 16.18 37.28
CA ALA A 380 -5.97 16.65 36.07
C ALA A 380 -6.96 15.56 35.62
N GLY A 381 -8.23 15.89 35.56
CA GLY A 381 -9.26 14.98 35.06
C GLY A 381 -8.85 14.47 33.67
N ARG A 382 -8.96 13.15 33.49
CA ARG A 382 -8.75 12.45 32.21
C ARG A 382 -9.83 12.83 31.21
#